data_1bf641b65daadd574308dc3d038a68a6
#
_entry.id   1bf641b65daadd574308dc3d038a68a6
#
_cell.length_a   1.000
_cell.length_b   1.000
_cell.length_c   1.000
_cell.angle_alpha   90.00
_cell.angle_beta   90.00
_cell.angle_gamma   90.00
#
_symmetry.space_group_name_H-M   'P 1'
#
loop_
_entity.id
_entity.type
_entity.pdbx_description
1 polymer ?
#
loop_
_entity_poly.entity_id
_entity_poly.type
_entity_poly.pdbx_seq_one_letter_code
_entity_poly.pdbx_strand_id
1 'polypeptide(L)'
;IEHCTSGCFLFKDVYVKKNGSINNKVYTWPDSRVNIEKIFYSNIINEAWTEDGSRVEHIENKIQRVDLQVINMLQDAKLKLQSDFGIHTHEKVFMHGYSGSAIFTQRFSLVHPELVKAAAIGAPGGTYSLCLPEWQGKKLRYPLGISDFEDITGKNFNNTAFNMIEFFYFIGDIDDREATNEPGYWVFLRALMGMTPACRLKTIEKIYKEKGFGNFTFKFYKNVGHRHTSEMKHDAKNFFYKILSSED
;
A
#
# COMPACT_ATOMS: atom_id res chain seq x y z
N ILE A 1 16.10 -12.00 -9.04
CA ILE A 1 14.74 -11.41 -8.97
C ILE A 1 14.12 -11.66 -10.32
N GLU A 2 13.39 -12.75 -10.47
CA GLU A 2 12.67 -13.08 -11.70
C GLU A 2 11.26 -12.54 -11.65
N HIS A 3 10.80 -12.12 -12.80
CA HIS A 3 9.54 -11.42 -13.06
C HIS A 3 8.32 -12.06 -12.41
N CYS A 4 7.70 -11.33 -11.49
CA CYS A 4 6.28 -11.48 -11.23
C CYS A 4 5.55 -10.31 -11.91
N THR A 5 4.78 -10.58 -12.96
CA THR A 5 4.01 -9.60 -13.72
C THR A 5 2.70 -9.19 -13.03
N SER A 6 2.41 -9.74 -11.89
CA SER A 6 1.26 -9.39 -11.04
C SER A 6 1.80 -9.18 -9.63
N GLY A 7 1.75 -7.95 -9.17
CA GLY A 7 2.22 -7.39 -7.91
C GLY A 7 2.28 -8.28 -6.66
N CYS A 8 3.06 -9.34 -6.73
CA CYS A 8 3.31 -10.22 -5.60
C CYS A 8 4.49 -9.70 -4.80
N PHE A 9 4.37 -9.68 -3.50
CA PHE A 9 5.51 -9.63 -2.60
C PHE A 9 6.36 -10.88 -2.86
N LEU A 10 7.51 -10.71 -3.49
CA LEU A 10 8.51 -11.75 -3.55
C LEU A 10 9.37 -11.64 -2.28
N PHE A 11 8.97 -12.35 -1.24
CA PHE A 11 9.96 -12.96 -0.40
C PHE A 11 10.53 -14.15 -1.17
N LYS A 12 11.44 -13.88 -2.10
CA LYS A 12 12.19 -14.94 -2.73
C LYS A 12 13.11 -15.47 -1.66
N ASP A 13 12.93 -16.74 -1.31
CA ASP A 13 13.88 -17.59 -0.60
C ASP A 13 13.88 -17.62 0.95
N VAL A 14 12.85 -17.18 1.67
CA VAL A 14 12.77 -17.51 3.09
C VAL A 14 11.54 -18.35 3.40
N TYR A 15 11.70 -19.64 3.27
CA TYR A 15 10.74 -20.65 3.71
C TYR A 15 11.31 -21.52 4.79
N VAL A 16 10.61 -21.55 5.91
CA VAL A 16 10.92 -22.49 6.96
C VAL A 16 9.78 -23.49 7.06
N LYS A 17 10.09 -24.76 6.81
CA LYS A 17 9.17 -25.84 7.11
C LYS A 17 8.94 -25.93 8.63
N LYS A 18 7.79 -26.50 9.00
CA LYS A 18 7.41 -26.78 10.40
C LYS A 18 8.48 -27.57 11.21
N ASN A 19 9.44 -28.19 10.52
CA ASN A 19 10.57 -28.95 11.07
C ASN A 19 11.91 -28.19 11.03
N GLY A 20 11.90 -26.86 10.79
CA GLY A 20 13.12 -26.04 10.75
C GLY A 20 13.95 -26.10 9.48
N SER A 21 13.58 -26.90 8.46
CA SER A 21 14.31 -26.95 7.20
C SER A 21 13.86 -25.84 6.25
N ILE A 22 14.84 -25.17 5.59
CA ILE A 22 14.58 -24.18 4.54
C ILE A 22 14.08 -24.94 3.31
N ASN A 23 12.94 -24.53 2.75
CA ASN A 23 12.44 -25.07 1.51
C ASN A 23 12.51 -24.01 0.42
N ASN A 24 13.30 -24.24 -0.61
CA ASN A 24 13.41 -23.36 -1.80
C ASN A 24 12.16 -23.39 -2.70
N LYS A 25 11.04 -23.88 -2.22
CA LYS A 25 9.76 -23.73 -2.91
C LYS A 25 9.27 -22.30 -2.68
N VAL A 26 9.34 -21.50 -3.71
CA VAL A 26 8.57 -20.26 -3.85
C VAL A 26 7.13 -20.55 -3.42
N TYR A 27 6.64 -19.88 -2.37
CA TYR A 27 5.21 -19.84 -2.16
C TYR A 27 4.62 -18.98 -3.26
N THR A 28 4.14 -19.64 -4.26
CA THR A 28 3.03 -19.09 -5.01
C THR A 28 1.85 -19.10 -4.07
N TRP A 29 1.21 -17.96 -3.86
CA TRP A 29 -0.10 -17.88 -3.21
C TRP A 29 -0.97 -19.01 -3.77
N PRO A 30 -1.75 -19.70 -2.91
CA PRO A 30 -2.54 -20.80 -3.36
C PRO A 30 -3.41 -20.33 -4.51
N ASP A 31 -3.12 -20.90 -5.66
CA ASP A 31 -3.82 -20.74 -6.91
C ASP A 31 -3.89 -19.29 -7.43
N SER A 32 -3.23 -19.03 -8.56
CA SER A 32 -3.31 -17.78 -9.34
C SER A 32 -4.74 -17.36 -9.75
N ARG A 33 -5.74 -18.16 -9.43
CA ARG A 33 -7.17 -17.92 -9.60
C ARG A 33 -7.84 -17.22 -8.42
N VAL A 34 -7.18 -17.12 -7.28
CA VAL A 34 -7.65 -16.24 -6.21
C VAL A 34 -7.29 -14.82 -6.64
N ASN A 35 -8.32 -14.06 -7.01
CA ASN A 35 -8.14 -12.68 -7.38
C ASN A 35 -7.59 -11.92 -6.16
N ILE A 36 -6.27 -11.70 -6.15
CA ILE A 36 -5.55 -11.01 -5.06
C ILE A 36 -6.17 -9.64 -4.81
N GLU A 37 -6.68 -8.97 -5.85
CA GLU A 37 -7.43 -7.73 -5.71
C GLU A 37 -8.65 -7.94 -4.81
N LYS A 38 -9.43 -9.01 -5.00
CA LYS A 38 -10.56 -9.32 -4.11
C LYS A 38 -10.13 -9.62 -2.68
N ILE A 39 -9.01 -10.30 -2.48
CA ILE A 39 -8.46 -10.57 -1.15
C ILE A 39 -8.06 -9.24 -0.48
N PHE A 40 -7.37 -8.35 -1.18
CA PHE A 40 -6.96 -7.06 -0.62
C PHE A 40 -8.14 -6.11 -0.40
N TYR A 41 -9.14 -6.11 -1.27
CA TYR A 41 -10.32 -5.27 -1.11
C TYR A 41 -11.26 -5.78 -0.01
N SER A 42 -11.33 -7.09 0.15
CA SER A 42 -12.24 -7.72 1.11
C SER A 42 -11.71 -7.78 2.54
N ASN A 43 -10.42 -7.61 2.74
CA ASN A 43 -9.78 -8.02 3.99
C ASN A 43 -9.44 -6.92 4.97
N ILE A 44 -9.47 -5.68 4.58
CA ILE A 44 -9.47 -4.60 5.55
C ILE A 44 -10.89 -4.08 5.72
N ILE A 45 -11.71 -4.03 4.69
CA ILE A 45 -13.16 -3.75 4.78
C ILE A 45 -13.78 -4.01 3.41
N ASN A 46 -14.82 -4.84 3.38
CA ASN A 46 -15.68 -5.03 2.22
C ASN A 46 -16.67 -3.86 2.19
N GLU A 47 -16.38 -2.84 1.42
CA GLU A 47 -17.16 -1.63 1.41
C GLU A 47 -17.79 -1.41 0.04
N ALA A 48 -19.11 -1.35 0.00
CA ALA A 48 -19.80 -0.65 -1.05
C ALA A 48 -19.87 0.85 -0.68
N TRP A 49 -19.67 1.70 -1.67
CA TRP A 49 -19.75 3.14 -1.51
C TRP A 49 -20.94 3.67 -2.28
N THR A 50 -21.66 4.59 -1.68
CA THR A 50 -22.72 5.34 -2.35
C THR A 50 -22.13 6.58 -3.05
N GLU A 51 -22.92 7.20 -3.93
CA GLU A 51 -22.50 8.40 -4.69
C GLU A 51 -22.20 9.60 -3.79
N ASP A 52 -22.76 9.65 -2.59
CA ASP A 52 -22.54 10.70 -1.61
C ASP A 52 -21.30 10.45 -0.72
N GLY A 53 -20.57 9.35 -0.95
CA GLY A 53 -19.42 8.96 -0.16
C GLY A 53 -19.77 8.23 1.14
N SER A 54 -21.01 7.79 1.33
CA SER A 54 -21.40 6.92 2.43
C SER A 54 -20.94 5.49 2.18
N ARG A 55 -20.77 4.74 3.26
CA ARG A 55 -20.31 3.36 3.23
C ARG A 55 -21.46 2.39 3.50
N VAL A 56 -21.57 1.33 2.70
CA VAL A 56 -22.43 0.18 2.97
C VAL A 56 -21.56 -1.01 3.34
N GLU A 57 -21.72 -1.56 4.52
CA GLU A 57 -20.98 -2.74 4.97
C GLU A 57 -21.53 -4.00 4.30
N HIS A 58 -20.67 -4.73 3.60
CA HIS A 58 -20.92 -6.09 3.18
C HIS A 58 -19.98 -7.03 3.94
N ILE A 59 -20.52 -7.76 4.92
CA ILE A 59 -19.76 -8.73 5.72
C ILE A 59 -19.93 -10.12 5.10
N GLU A 60 -19.18 -10.43 4.07
CA GLU A 60 -19.01 -11.83 3.65
C GLU A 60 -17.59 -12.08 3.16
N ASN A 61 -16.65 -12.33 4.09
CA ASN A 61 -15.37 -12.90 3.69
C ASN A 61 -14.69 -13.71 4.79
N LYS A 62 -14.22 -14.89 4.40
CA LYS A 62 -13.54 -15.87 5.26
C LYS A 62 -12.09 -15.52 5.58
N ILE A 63 -11.50 -14.54 4.92
CA ILE A 63 -10.11 -14.12 5.16
C ILE A 63 -10.15 -12.69 5.69
N GLN A 64 -9.87 -12.53 6.97
CA GLN A 64 -9.86 -11.24 7.66
C GLN A 64 -8.44 -10.89 8.07
N ARG A 65 -8.13 -9.59 8.09
CA ARG A 65 -6.93 -9.03 8.68
C ARG A 65 -5.62 -9.61 8.10
N VAL A 66 -5.46 -9.54 6.77
CA VAL A 66 -4.20 -9.90 6.08
C VAL A 66 -3.02 -9.06 6.58
N ASP A 67 -3.27 -7.83 6.99
CA ASP A 67 -2.31 -6.95 7.62
C ASP A 67 -1.64 -7.61 8.84
N LEU A 68 -2.43 -8.24 9.73
CA LEU A 68 -1.90 -8.95 10.89
C LEU A 68 -1.13 -10.22 10.51
N GLN A 69 -1.54 -10.90 9.44
CA GLN A 69 -0.79 -12.05 8.92
C GLN A 69 0.59 -11.61 8.42
N VAL A 70 0.68 -10.49 7.69
CA VAL A 70 1.96 -9.94 7.24
C VAL A 70 2.84 -9.54 8.44
N ILE A 71 2.26 -8.94 9.49
CA ILE A 71 3.00 -8.64 10.72
C ILE A 71 3.59 -9.90 11.36
N ASN A 72 2.79 -10.95 11.49
CA ASN A 72 3.28 -12.22 12.03
C ASN A 72 4.39 -12.84 11.17
N MET A 73 4.26 -12.78 9.83
CA MET A 73 5.29 -13.24 8.91
C MET A 73 6.59 -12.43 9.04
N LEU A 74 6.49 -11.12 9.22
CA LEU A 74 7.65 -10.25 9.44
C LEU A 74 8.36 -10.59 10.75
N GLN A 75 7.61 -10.82 11.82
CA GLN A 75 8.17 -11.21 13.13
C GLN A 75 8.88 -12.56 13.04
N ASP A 76 8.23 -13.56 12.42
CA ASP A 76 8.83 -14.89 12.23
C ASP A 76 10.12 -14.81 11.40
N ALA A 77 10.11 -14.05 10.31
CA ALA A 77 11.29 -13.83 9.48
C ALA A 77 12.46 -13.19 10.25
N LYS A 78 12.17 -12.17 11.09
CA LYS A 78 13.18 -11.52 11.94
C LYS A 78 13.80 -12.49 12.94
N LEU A 79 12.96 -13.24 13.65
CA LEU A 79 13.41 -14.26 14.60
C LEU A 79 14.28 -15.32 13.93
N LYS A 80 13.91 -15.76 12.74
CA LYS A 80 14.67 -16.74 11.96
C LYS A 80 16.01 -16.20 11.48
N LEU A 81 16.05 -14.97 10.98
CA LEU A 81 17.31 -14.35 10.57
C LEU A 81 18.27 -14.23 11.74
N GLN A 82 17.76 -13.90 12.92
CA GLN A 82 18.58 -13.82 14.12
C GLN A 82 19.05 -15.21 14.61
N SER A 83 18.13 -16.19 14.71
CA SER A 83 18.45 -17.52 15.27
C SER A 83 19.36 -18.34 14.37
N ASP A 84 19.08 -18.34 13.05
CA ASP A 84 19.72 -19.26 12.12
C ASP A 84 20.98 -18.67 11.48
N PHE A 85 21.07 -17.32 11.42
CA PHE A 85 22.15 -16.61 10.71
C PHE A 85 22.84 -15.53 11.53
N GLY A 86 22.41 -15.24 12.76
CA GLY A 86 22.95 -14.16 13.58
C GLY A 86 22.70 -12.76 13.02
N ILE A 87 21.73 -12.61 12.11
CA ILE A 87 21.42 -11.33 11.46
C ILE A 87 20.40 -10.56 12.29
N HIS A 88 20.81 -9.40 12.79
CA HIS A 88 19.93 -8.44 13.44
C HIS A 88 19.28 -7.52 12.40
N THR A 89 17.96 -7.44 12.44
CA THR A 89 17.19 -6.60 11.51
C THR A 89 16.67 -5.35 12.21
N HIS A 90 16.41 -4.29 11.44
CA HIS A 90 15.74 -3.11 11.95
C HIS A 90 14.29 -3.41 12.34
N GLU A 91 13.75 -2.61 13.27
CA GLU A 91 12.36 -2.73 13.71
C GLU A 91 11.36 -2.43 12.58
N LYS A 92 11.63 -1.36 11.82
CA LYS A 92 10.80 -0.93 10.71
C LYS A 92 11.27 -1.54 9.39
N VAL A 93 10.31 -1.72 8.46
CA VAL A 93 10.56 -2.31 7.15
C VAL A 93 10.42 -1.29 6.03
N PHE A 94 11.07 -1.57 4.91
CA PHE A 94 10.77 -0.92 3.63
C PHE A 94 9.68 -1.69 2.90
N MET A 95 8.72 -0.96 2.35
CA MET A 95 7.63 -1.56 1.59
C MET A 95 7.63 -1.05 0.16
N HIS A 96 7.44 -1.96 -0.80
CA HIS A 96 7.28 -1.61 -2.20
C HIS A 96 6.08 -2.33 -2.79
N GLY A 97 5.22 -1.58 -3.47
CA GLY A 97 4.09 -2.14 -4.17
C GLY A 97 3.83 -1.45 -5.51
N TYR A 98 3.30 -2.22 -6.47
CA TYR A 98 2.82 -1.71 -7.74
C TYR A 98 1.42 -2.27 -8.03
N SER A 99 0.47 -1.44 -8.52
CA SER A 99 -0.91 -1.85 -8.78
C SER A 99 -1.60 -2.35 -7.50
N GLY A 100 -2.15 -3.56 -7.48
CA GLY A 100 -2.83 -4.14 -6.30
C GLY A 100 -1.95 -4.18 -5.04
N SER A 101 -0.65 -4.51 -5.17
CA SER A 101 0.26 -4.47 -4.02
C SER A 101 0.57 -3.04 -3.53
N ALA A 102 0.47 -2.03 -4.41
CA ALA A 102 0.58 -0.63 -4.01
C ALA A 102 -0.61 -0.20 -3.13
N ILE A 103 -1.81 -0.71 -3.44
CA ILE A 103 -3.00 -0.49 -2.59
C ILE A 103 -2.77 -1.06 -1.19
N PHE A 104 -2.25 -2.28 -1.11
CA PHE A 104 -1.90 -2.86 0.20
C PHE A 104 -0.83 -2.03 0.91
N THR A 105 0.26 -1.68 0.23
CA THR A 105 1.38 -0.94 0.80
C THR A 105 0.92 0.39 1.43
N GLN A 106 0.11 1.19 0.72
CA GLN A 106 -0.39 2.45 1.27
C GLN A 106 -1.33 2.25 2.45
N ARG A 107 -2.23 1.25 2.39
CA ARG A 107 -3.16 0.94 3.49
C ARG A 107 -2.44 0.38 4.71
N PHE A 108 -1.48 -0.51 4.51
CA PHE A 108 -0.64 -1.03 5.58
C PHE A 108 0.13 0.11 6.28
N SER A 109 0.72 1.02 5.50
CA SER A 109 1.42 2.19 6.04
C SER A 109 0.50 3.13 6.82
N LEU A 110 -0.78 3.22 6.43
CA LEU A 110 -1.77 4.02 7.15
C LEU A 110 -2.19 3.35 8.48
N VAL A 111 -2.40 2.03 8.46
CA VAL A 111 -2.91 1.28 9.62
C VAL A 111 -1.81 0.91 10.62
N HIS A 112 -0.58 0.68 10.14
CA HIS A 112 0.59 0.26 10.91
C HIS A 112 1.81 1.15 10.66
N PRO A 113 1.70 2.48 10.83
CA PRO A 113 2.78 3.40 10.52
C PRO A 113 4.03 3.18 11.38
N GLU A 114 3.86 2.60 12.56
CA GLU A 114 4.94 2.26 13.47
C GLU A 114 5.88 1.17 12.94
N LEU A 115 5.43 0.36 11.97
CA LEU A 115 6.20 -0.73 11.40
C LEU A 115 6.91 -0.37 10.08
N VAL A 116 6.60 0.79 9.49
CA VAL A 116 7.10 1.17 8.17
C VAL A 116 8.13 2.29 8.30
N LYS A 117 9.29 2.11 7.69
CA LYS A 117 10.33 3.14 7.58
C LYS A 117 10.16 3.97 6.32
N ALA A 118 9.91 3.30 5.20
CA ALA A 118 9.66 3.93 3.91
C ALA A 118 8.77 3.07 3.02
N ALA A 119 7.99 3.73 2.14
CA ALA A 119 7.07 3.06 1.24
C ALA A 119 7.15 3.63 -0.18
N ALA A 120 7.43 2.76 -1.16
CA ALA A 120 7.37 3.08 -2.58
C ALA A 120 6.06 2.51 -3.18
N ILE A 121 5.17 3.40 -3.62
CA ILE A 121 3.78 3.10 -3.98
C ILE A 121 3.55 3.46 -5.43
N GLY A 122 3.50 2.46 -6.31
CA GLY A 122 3.38 2.63 -7.75
C GLY A 122 1.98 2.31 -8.27
N ALA A 123 1.34 3.27 -8.93
CA ALA A 123 0.10 3.10 -9.68
C ALA A 123 -0.99 2.28 -8.94
N PRO A 124 -1.49 2.71 -7.76
CA PRO A 124 -2.45 1.94 -6.95
C PRO A 124 -3.88 1.94 -7.55
N GLY A 125 -4.01 1.88 -8.87
CA GLY A 125 -5.28 1.81 -9.58
C GLY A 125 -6.22 2.99 -9.31
N GLY A 126 -5.67 4.15 -9.00
CA GLY A 126 -6.42 5.38 -8.71
C GLY A 126 -7.09 5.43 -7.34
N THR A 127 -6.90 4.42 -6.51
CA THR A 127 -7.34 4.42 -5.11
C THR A 127 -6.19 4.90 -4.23
N TYR A 128 -6.37 6.03 -3.59
CA TYR A 128 -5.33 6.63 -2.74
C TYR A 128 -5.84 6.76 -1.31
N SER A 129 -4.94 6.56 -0.35
CA SER A 129 -5.24 6.72 1.07
C SER A 129 -4.56 7.98 1.60
N LEU A 130 -5.35 8.87 2.16
CA LEU A 130 -4.93 10.14 2.73
C LEU A 130 -4.94 10.06 4.26
N CYS A 131 -3.94 10.63 4.92
CA CYS A 131 -3.95 10.78 6.37
C CYS A 131 -4.78 11.98 6.86
N LEU A 132 -5.91 12.23 6.20
CA LEU A 132 -6.81 13.34 6.50
C LEU A 132 -8.21 12.83 6.83
N PRO A 133 -8.88 13.41 7.85
CA PRO A 133 -10.28 13.07 8.14
C PRO A 133 -11.26 13.77 7.20
N GLU A 134 -10.84 14.87 6.56
CA GLU A 134 -11.70 15.70 5.73
C GLU A 134 -10.89 16.42 4.63
N TRP A 135 -11.53 16.62 3.48
CA TRP A 135 -11.05 17.46 2.38
C TRP A 135 -12.23 18.14 1.67
N GLN A 136 -12.14 19.46 1.43
CA GLN A 136 -13.18 20.28 0.78
C GLN A 136 -14.58 20.08 1.38
N GLY A 137 -14.69 20.01 2.71
CA GLY A 137 -15.96 19.82 3.41
C GLY A 137 -16.55 18.40 3.28
N LYS A 138 -15.80 17.44 2.68
CA LYS A 138 -16.19 16.05 2.58
C LYS A 138 -15.42 15.22 3.58
N LYS A 139 -16.13 14.43 4.41
CA LYS A 139 -15.50 13.44 5.28
C LYS A 139 -14.80 12.38 4.43
N LEU A 140 -13.55 12.11 4.74
CA LEU A 140 -12.75 11.07 4.09
C LEU A 140 -12.71 9.85 4.98
N ARG A 141 -13.60 8.90 4.69
CA ARG A 141 -13.64 7.61 5.38
C ARG A 141 -12.55 6.68 4.86
N TYR A 142 -12.15 5.73 5.69
CA TYR A 142 -11.26 4.67 5.25
C TYR A 142 -11.87 3.87 4.08
N PRO A 143 -11.14 3.48 3.02
CA PRO A 143 -9.68 3.57 2.89
C PRO A 143 -9.15 4.88 2.29
N LEU A 144 -10.01 5.83 1.92
CA LEU A 144 -9.60 7.09 1.31
C LEU A 144 -8.98 8.04 2.34
N GLY A 145 -9.48 8.06 3.57
CA GLY A 145 -9.01 8.90 4.64
C GLY A 145 -9.11 8.23 6.01
N ILE A 146 -9.18 9.03 7.05
CA ILE A 146 -9.11 8.57 8.45
C ILE A 146 -10.27 9.03 9.32
N SER A 147 -11.39 9.52 8.73
CA SER A 147 -12.50 10.10 9.52
C SER A 147 -13.22 9.09 10.41
N ASP A 148 -13.14 7.81 10.10
CA ASP A 148 -13.74 6.68 10.81
C ASP A 148 -12.68 5.62 11.20
N PHE A 149 -11.41 6.04 11.26
CA PHE A 149 -10.29 5.13 11.47
C PHE A 149 -10.38 4.39 12.82
N GLU A 150 -10.77 5.09 13.87
CA GLU A 150 -10.92 4.51 15.21
C GLU A 150 -12.07 3.49 15.24
N ASP A 151 -13.20 3.80 14.60
CA ASP A 151 -14.36 2.89 14.53
C ASP A 151 -14.00 1.56 13.86
N ILE A 152 -13.11 1.61 12.84
CA ILE A 152 -12.73 0.45 12.04
C ILE A 152 -11.59 -0.34 12.65
N THR A 153 -10.57 0.35 13.19
CA THR A 153 -9.34 -0.28 13.65
C THR A 153 -9.28 -0.53 15.15
N GLY A 154 -10.20 0.08 15.91
CA GLY A 154 -10.21 0.07 17.36
C GLY A 154 -9.07 0.87 18.00
N LYS A 155 -8.36 1.69 17.20
CA LYS A 155 -7.24 2.53 17.68
C LYS A 155 -7.24 3.90 17.02
N ASN A 156 -6.74 4.90 17.73
CA ASN A 156 -6.52 6.24 17.16
C ASN A 156 -5.45 6.21 16.09
N PHE A 157 -5.60 7.05 15.06
CA PHE A 157 -4.58 7.21 14.02
C PHE A 157 -3.28 7.76 14.60
N ASN A 158 -2.17 7.05 14.37
CA ASN A 158 -0.85 7.44 14.85
C ASN A 158 -0.18 8.43 13.87
N ASN A 159 -0.59 9.69 13.95
CA ASN A 159 -0.08 10.76 13.09
C ASN A 159 1.44 10.96 13.23
N THR A 160 1.98 10.83 14.44
CA THR A 160 3.42 10.97 14.69
C THR A 160 4.22 9.91 13.94
N ALA A 161 3.85 8.64 14.06
CA ALA A 161 4.54 7.57 13.37
C ALA A 161 4.36 7.66 11.84
N PHE A 162 3.17 8.07 11.37
CA PHE A 162 2.91 8.25 9.94
C PHE A 162 3.78 9.33 9.31
N ASN A 163 3.96 10.46 9.99
CA ASN A 163 4.80 11.57 9.52
C ASN A 163 6.31 11.22 9.50
N MET A 164 6.71 10.13 10.11
CA MET A 164 8.09 9.61 10.06
C MET A 164 8.34 8.64 8.90
N ILE A 165 7.33 8.26 8.15
CA ILE A 165 7.50 7.39 6.99
C ILE A 165 7.90 8.23 5.79
N GLU A 166 8.96 7.83 5.07
CA GLU A 166 9.28 8.40 3.77
C GLU A 166 8.44 7.75 2.67
N PHE A 167 7.75 8.55 1.86
CA PHE A 167 6.88 8.07 0.80
C PHE A 167 7.38 8.45 -0.58
N PHE A 168 7.37 7.47 -1.49
CA PHE A 168 7.58 7.68 -2.91
C PHE A 168 6.36 7.17 -3.69
N TYR A 169 5.53 8.10 -4.15
CA TYR A 169 4.39 7.80 -5.03
C TYR A 169 4.78 8.00 -6.49
N PHE A 170 4.46 7.03 -7.33
CA PHE A 170 4.78 7.12 -8.74
C PHE A 170 3.74 6.47 -9.64
N ILE A 171 3.57 7.01 -10.86
CA ILE A 171 2.60 6.53 -11.84
C ILE A 171 3.01 6.94 -13.26
N GLY A 172 2.54 6.22 -14.27
CA GLY A 172 2.56 6.69 -15.65
C GLY A 172 1.53 7.80 -15.88
N ASP A 173 1.86 8.82 -16.62
CA ASP A 173 1.00 10.00 -16.83
C ASP A 173 -0.25 9.72 -17.71
N ILE A 174 -0.23 8.61 -18.45
CA ILE A 174 -1.37 8.10 -19.24
C ILE A 174 -1.95 6.81 -18.65
N ASP A 175 -1.69 6.52 -17.38
CA ASP A 175 -2.30 5.39 -16.67
C ASP A 175 -3.79 5.71 -16.43
N ASP A 176 -4.67 4.89 -17.00
CA ASP A 176 -6.13 4.98 -16.93
C ASP A 176 -6.76 3.80 -16.19
N ARG A 177 -5.94 2.87 -15.67
CA ARG A 177 -6.43 1.66 -15.02
C ARG A 177 -6.99 1.95 -13.62
N GLU A 178 -8.28 1.68 -13.45
CA GLU A 178 -8.97 1.76 -12.17
C GLU A 178 -9.09 0.39 -11.51
N ALA A 179 -8.92 0.36 -10.19
CA ALA A 179 -8.73 -0.88 -9.44
C ALA A 179 -10.03 -1.53 -8.95
N THR A 180 -11.17 -0.85 -9.03
CA THR A 180 -12.47 -1.36 -8.55
C THR A 180 -13.56 -1.09 -9.56
N ASN A 181 -14.59 -1.92 -9.54
CA ASN A 181 -15.80 -1.75 -10.35
C ASN A 181 -16.96 -1.12 -9.55
N GLU A 182 -16.70 -0.56 -8.37
CA GLU A 182 -17.72 0.05 -7.51
C GLU A 182 -18.11 1.45 -8.04
N PRO A 183 -19.26 1.60 -8.70
CA PRO A 183 -19.63 2.85 -9.39
C PRO A 183 -19.69 4.06 -8.46
N GLY A 184 -20.29 3.93 -7.29
CA GLY A 184 -20.45 5.03 -6.33
C GLY A 184 -19.11 5.59 -5.84
N TYR A 185 -18.16 4.70 -5.53
CA TYR A 185 -16.80 5.10 -5.12
C TYR A 185 -16.09 5.92 -6.21
N TRP A 186 -16.19 5.51 -7.48
CA TRP A 186 -15.57 6.24 -8.58
C TRP A 186 -16.22 7.57 -8.86
N VAL A 187 -17.55 7.68 -8.77
CA VAL A 187 -18.24 8.95 -8.90
C VAL A 187 -17.74 9.93 -7.84
N PHE A 188 -17.67 9.50 -6.60
CA PHE A 188 -17.16 10.31 -5.49
C PHE A 188 -15.69 10.72 -5.69
N LEU A 189 -14.79 9.79 -6.00
CA LEU A 189 -13.38 10.09 -6.22
C LEU A 189 -13.12 10.99 -7.42
N ARG A 190 -13.81 10.77 -8.53
CA ARG A 190 -13.67 11.60 -9.75
C ARG A 190 -14.11 13.03 -9.48
N ALA A 191 -15.22 13.21 -8.78
CA ALA A 191 -15.70 14.53 -8.39
C ALA A 191 -14.74 15.25 -7.45
N LEU A 192 -14.13 14.52 -6.52
CA LEU A 192 -13.27 15.09 -5.48
C LEU A 192 -11.81 15.30 -5.94
N MET A 193 -11.25 14.37 -6.72
CA MET A 193 -9.80 14.31 -6.98
C MET A 193 -9.41 14.30 -8.45
N GLY A 194 -10.35 14.08 -9.38
CA GLY A 194 -10.10 14.08 -10.82
C GLY A 194 -10.36 12.76 -11.52
N MET A 195 -10.47 12.84 -12.86
CA MET A 195 -11.01 11.77 -13.71
C MET A 195 -10.10 10.56 -13.85
N THR A 196 -8.79 10.75 -13.90
CA THR A 196 -7.84 9.66 -14.12
C THR A 196 -6.97 9.39 -12.88
N PRO A 197 -6.40 8.18 -12.73
CA PRO A 197 -5.46 7.87 -11.66
C PRO A 197 -4.32 8.88 -11.53
N ALA A 198 -3.74 9.30 -12.66
CA ALA A 198 -2.67 10.29 -12.66
C ALA A 198 -3.16 11.68 -12.22
N CYS A 199 -4.37 12.11 -12.62
CA CYS A 199 -4.96 13.36 -12.13
C CYS A 199 -5.18 13.32 -10.62
N ARG A 200 -5.70 12.20 -10.12
CA ARG A 200 -5.90 12.03 -8.66
C ARG A 200 -4.58 12.10 -7.89
N LEU A 201 -3.51 11.49 -8.40
CA LEU A 201 -2.19 11.59 -7.75
C LEU A 201 -1.66 13.02 -7.74
N LYS A 202 -1.87 13.80 -8.80
CA LYS A 202 -1.53 15.25 -8.83
C LYS A 202 -2.31 16.03 -7.77
N THR A 203 -3.59 15.71 -7.60
CA THR A 203 -4.43 16.33 -6.55
C THR A 203 -3.88 15.99 -5.17
N ILE A 204 -3.48 14.74 -4.92
CA ILE A 204 -2.89 14.31 -3.66
C ILE A 204 -1.55 14.98 -3.39
N GLU A 205 -0.69 15.08 -4.40
CA GLU A 205 0.56 15.85 -4.31
C GLU A 205 0.29 17.30 -3.85
N LYS A 206 -0.70 17.95 -4.47
CA LYS A 206 -1.12 19.31 -4.09
C LYS A 206 -1.61 19.35 -2.64
N ILE A 207 -2.49 18.42 -2.23
CA ILE A 207 -3.03 18.34 -0.87
C ILE A 207 -1.89 18.22 0.16
N TYR A 208 -0.96 17.31 -0.04
CA TYR A 208 0.13 17.10 0.91
C TYR A 208 1.08 18.30 0.97
N LYS A 209 1.37 18.94 -0.16
CA LYS A 209 2.15 20.19 -0.19
C LYS A 209 1.45 21.32 0.57
N GLU A 210 0.14 21.54 0.36
CA GLU A 210 -0.65 22.55 1.04
C GLU A 210 -0.76 22.31 2.55
N LYS A 211 -0.74 21.05 2.96
CA LYS A 211 -0.78 20.65 4.37
C LYS A 211 0.60 20.63 5.05
N GLY A 212 1.68 20.92 4.30
CA GLY A 212 3.04 20.99 4.83
C GLY A 212 3.71 19.65 5.09
N PHE A 213 3.24 18.56 4.46
CA PHE A 213 3.92 17.26 4.56
C PHE A 213 5.19 17.27 3.71
N GLY A 214 6.36 17.10 4.35
CA GLY A 214 7.67 17.10 3.69
C GLY A 214 8.20 15.71 3.29
N ASN A 215 7.57 14.64 3.77
CA ASN A 215 8.00 13.26 3.64
C ASN A 215 7.42 12.52 2.43
N PHE A 216 6.87 13.25 1.45
CA PHE A 216 6.27 12.69 0.25
C PHE A 216 7.02 13.14 -1.00
N THR A 217 7.48 12.17 -1.80
CA THR A 217 8.04 12.37 -3.14
C THR A 217 7.08 11.82 -4.18
N PHE A 218 6.85 12.58 -5.27
CA PHE A 218 5.94 12.19 -6.36
C PHE A 218 6.69 12.20 -7.69
N LYS A 219 6.48 11.16 -8.52
CA LYS A 219 7.03 11.09 -9.89
C LYS A 219 6.00 10.60 -10.89
N PHE A 220 5.92 11.34 -12.01
CA PHE A 220 5.05 11.01 -13.14
C PHE A 220 5.93 10.64 -14.33
N TYR A 221 5.73 9.44 -14.90
CA TYR A 221 6.52 8.95 -16.01
C TYR A 221 5.80 9.23 -17.34
N LYS A 222 6.46 10.00 -18.21
CA LYS A 222 5.86 10.49 -19.46
C LYS A 222 5.59 9.37 -20.45
N ASN A 223 4.39 9.36 -21.03
CA ASN A 223 3.91 8.38 -22.01
C ASN A 223 3.93 6.92 -21.50
N VAL A 224 3.77 6.74 -20.20
CA VAL A 224 3.67 5.42 -19.57
C VAL A 224 2.24 5.19 -19.12
N GLY A 225 1.62 4.08 -19.56
CA GLY A 225 0.34 3.57 -19.05
C GLY A 225 0.56 2.70 -17.80
N HIS A 226 -0.38 1.78 -17.56
CA HIS A 226 -0.31 0.88 -16.40
C HIS A 226 0.76 -0.22 -16.58
N ARG A 227 2.03 0.16 -16.49
CA ARG A 227 3.18 -0.75 -16.61
C ARG A 227 4.26 -0.40 -15.60
N HIS A 228 4.76 -1.41 -14.88
CA HIS A 228 5.90 -1.26 -13.97
C HIS A 228 7.22 -1.33 -14.75
N THR A 229 7.70 -0.17 -15.21
CA THR A 229 8.89 -0.07 -16.06
C THR A 229 10.19 -0.31 -15.29
N SER A 230 11.28 -0.58 -16.03
CA SER A 230 12.62 -0.71 -15.42
C SER A 230 13.08 0.59 -14.76
N GLU A 231 12.74 1.75 -15.33
CA GLU A 231 13.01 3.05 -14.74
C GLU A 231 12.29 3.22 -13.39
N MET A 232 10.99 2.91 -13.31
CA MET A 232 10.23 2.94 -12.05
C MET A 232 10.86 2.05 -10.96
N LYS A 233 11.29 0.84 -11.33
CA LYS A 233 11.97 -0.10 -10.41
C LYS A 233 13.29 0.46 -9.92
N HIS A 234 14.05 1.06 -10.82
CA HIS A 234 15.34 1.69 -10.50
C HIS A 234 15.15 2.86 -9.54
N ASP A 235 14.19 3.73 -9.80
CA ASP A 235 13.91 4.88 -8.94
C ASP A 235 13.43 4.47 -7.56
N ALA A 236 12.54 3.48 -7.46
CA ALA A 236 12.10 2.93 -6.17
C ALA A 236 13.28 2.33 -5.38
N LYS A 237 14.18 1.62 -6.07
CA LYS A 237 15.41 1.11 -5.46
C LYS A 237 16.30 2.25 -4.95
N ASN A 238 16.54 3.28 -5.77
CA ASN A 238 17.37 4.42 -5.40
C ASN A 238 16.76 5.22 -4.24
N PHE A 239 15.43 5.34 -4.20
CA PHE A 239 14.72 5.95 -3.09
C PHE A 239 15.07 5.26 -1.76
N PHE A 240 15.01 3.93 -1.69
CA PHE A 240 15.38 3.19 -0.48
C PHE A 240 16.87 3.29 -0.13
N TYR A 241 17.75 3.22 -1.13
CA TYR A 241 19.19 3.39 -0.90
C TYR A 241 19.54 4.76 -0.32
N LYS A 242 18.90 5.83 -0.80
CA LYS A 242 19.09 7.17 -0.27
C LYS A 242 18.75 7.25 1.22
N ILE A 243 17.65 6.59 1.64
CA ILE A 243 17.25 6.57 3.04
C ILE A 243 18.25 5.78 3.90
N LEU A 244 18.70 4.61 3.42
CA LEU A 244 19.72 3.83 4.12
C LEU A 244 21.02 4.62 4.30
N SER A 245 21.49 5.30 3.26
CA SER A 245 22.76 6.07 3.31
C SER A 245 22.66 7.35 4.14
N SER A 246 21.49 7.76 4.56
CA SER A 246 21.31 8.94 5.43
C SER A 246 21.29 8.58 6.92
N GLU A 247 21.36 7.29 7.26
CA GLU A 247 21.40 6.79 8.64
C GLU A 247 22.82 6.48 9.12
N ASP A 248 23.80 6.43 8.20
CA ASP A 248 25.25 6.30 8.46
C ASP A 248 25.89 7.69 8.66
#